data_3cf26ad35162004117173e5c8e3ff84d
#
_entry.id   3cf26ad35162004117173e5c8e3ff84d
#
_cell.length_a   1.000
_cell.length_b   1.000
_cell.length_c   1.000
_cell.angle_alpha   90.00
_cell.angle_beta   90.00
_cell.angle_gamma   90.00
#
_symmetry.space_group_name_H-M   'P 1'
#
loop_
_entity.id
_entity.type
_entity.pdbx_description
1 polymer ?
#
loop_
_entity_poly.entity_id
_entity_poly.type
_entity_poly.pdbx_seq_one_letter_code
_entity_poly.pdbx_strand_id
1 'polypeptide(L)'
;MRRIITFTILVLILQKVKAQKIYPTDATWRPGIKVFVVDQPYKADLLVYKVEYSWQAKDNKGLWNIVEHPWQADHTIIFVEHSWQADLNIYYCRNEYQAGWRDDRLKYLLN
;
A
#
# COMPACT_ATOMS: atom_id res chain seq x y z
N MET A 1 31.71 -26.10 12.78
CA MET A 1 30.53 -26.71 12.20
C MET A 1 29.22 -26.18 12.80
N ARG A 2 29.11 -26.15 14.12
CA ARG A 2 27.90 -25.62 14.78
C ARG A 2 27.66 -24.13 14.52
N ARG A 3 28.69 -23.39 14.20
CA ARG A 3 28.63 -21.95 13.95
C ARG A 3 27.88 -21.59 12.66
N ILE A 4 27.83 -22.51 11.71
CA ILE A 4 27.15 -22.29 10.43
C ILE A 4 25.66 -22.16 10.61
N ILE A 5 25.06 -22.92 11.54
CA ILE A 5 23.64 -22.89 11.84
C ILE A 5 23.25 -21.53 12.41
N THR A 6 24.09 -20.94 13.25
CA THR A 6 23.86 -19.61 13.84
C THR A 6 23.83 -18.54 12.77
N PHE A 7 24.68 -18.63 11.76
CA PHE A 7 24.70 -17.69 10.64
C PHE A 7 23.40 -17.72 9.83
N THR A 8 22.87 -18.91 9.58
CA THR A 8 21.62 -19.08 8.82
C THR A 8 20.45 -18.42 9.55
N ILE A 9 20.37 -18.57 10.86
CA ILE A 9 19.33 -17.95 11.68
C ILE A 9 19.43 -16.43 11.63
N LEU A 10 20.63 -15.89 11.67
CA LEU A 10 20.88 -14.46 11.63
C LEU A 10 20.41 -13.83 10.32
N VAL A 11 20.61 -14.51 9.20
CA VAL A 11 20.15 -14.05 7.88
C VAL A 11 18.63 -13.96 7.84
N LEU A 12 17.91 -14.90 8.43
CA LEU A 12 16.44 -14.88 8.49
C LEU A 12 15.89 -13.70 9.29
N ILE A 13 16.60 -13.29 10.34
CA ILE A 13 16.20 -12.17 11.20
C ILE A 13 16.29 -10.84 10.45
N LEU A 14 17.10 -10.75 9.40
CA LEU A 14 17.30 -9.54 8.63
C LEU A 14 16.17 -9.25 7.63
N GLN A 15 15.20 -10.14 7.46
CA GLN A 15 14.06 -9.89 6.61
C GLN A 15 13.19 -8.79 7.21
N LYS A 16 12.99 -7.73 6.46
CA LYS A 16 12.20 -6.58 6.90
C LYS A 16 10.75 -6.72 6.44
N VAL A 17 9.84 -6.35 7.33
CA VAL A 17 8.43 -6.16 6.96
C VAL A 17 8.33 -4.87 6.16
N LYS A 18 7.71 -4.93 4.98
CA LYS A 18 7.52 -3.75 4.13
C LYS A 18 6.43 -2.86 4.70
N ALA A 19 6.71 -1.58 4.78
CA ALA A 19 5.71 -0.56 5.10
C ALA A 19 5.02 -0.10 3.83
N GLN A 20 3.81 0.42 3.95
CA GLN A 20 3.04 0.99 2.85
C GLN A 20 3.14 2.52 2.91
N LYS A 21 4.31 3.03 2.54
CA LYS A 21 4.52 4.48 2.40
C LYS A 21 4.11 4.89 1.00
N ILE A 22 3.12 5.76 0.91
CA ILE A 22 2.43 6.09 -0.33
C ILE A 22 2.66 7.57 -0.67
N TYR A 23 3.13 7.82 -1.89
CA TYR A 23 3.21 9.17 -2.44
C TYR A 23 2.04 9.38 -3.42
N PRO A 24 1.07 10.24 -3.06
CA PRO A 24 -0.06 10.53 -3.94
C PRO A 24 0.27 11.67 -4.90
N THR A 25 -0.12 11.53 -6.15
CA THR A 25 0.04 12.58 -7.16
C THR A 25 -1.09 12.48 -8.19
N ASP A 26 -1.36 13.59 -8.88
CA ASP A 26 -2.25 13.61 -10.04
C ASP A 26 -1.49 13.73 -11.36
N ALA A 27 -0.16 13.66 -11.30
CA ALA A 27 0.71 13.73 -12.46
C ALA A 27 0.69 12.43 -13.25
N THR A 28 -0.18 12.34 -14.24
CA THR A 28 -0.45 11.13 -15.01
C THR A 28 0.77 10.63 -15.83
N TRP A 29 1.76 11.47 -16.03
CA TRP A 29 3.00 11.12 -16.73
C TRP A 29 4.00 10.35 -15.86
N ARG A 30 3.81 10.33 -14.54
CA ARG A 30 4.71 9.59 -13.65
C ARG A 30 4.41 8.09 -13.70
N PRO A 31 5.44 7.24 -13.50
CA PRO A 31 5.19 5.83 -13.26
C PRO A 31 4.53 5.65 -11.89
N GLY A 32 3.57 4.76 -11.82
CA GLY A 32 2.86 4.49 -10.58
C GLY A 32 1.57 3.73 -10.83
N ILE A 33 0.84 3.49 -9.74
CA ILE A 33 -0.44 2.77 -9.77
C ILE A 33 -1.55 3.80 -9.91
N LYS A 34 -2.38 3.64 -10.94
CA LYS A 34 -3.52 4.53 -11.16
C LYS A 34 -4.66 4.14 -10.23
N VAL A 35 -5.15 5.12 -9.49
CA VAL A 35 -6.13 4.90 -8.42
C VAL A 35 -7.32 5.83 -8.62
N PHE A 36 -8.52 5.27 -8.50
CA PHE A 36 -9.75 6.04 -8.46
C PHE A 36 -10.41 5.88 -7.09
N VAL A 37 -10.78 7.01 -6.48
CA VAL A 37 -11.45 7.01 -5.18
C VAL A 37 -12.94 6.89 -5.40
N VAL A 38 -13.54 5.80 -4.90
CA VAL A 38 -14.99 5.56 -5.03
C VAL A 38 -15.72 6.14 -3.83
N ASP A 39 -17.02 6.38 -4.01
CA ASP A 39 -17.87 7.01 -3.00
C ASP A 39 -18.58 6.00 -2.09
N GLN A 40 -18.47 4.71 -2.37
CA GLN A 40 -19.11 3.65 -1.60
C GLN A 40 -18.13 2.49 -1.40
N PRO A 41 -18.09 1.89 -0.19
CA PRO A 41 -17.13 0.81 0.08
C PRO A 41 -17.35 -0.43 -0.79
N TYR A 42 -18.58 -0.73 -1.18
CA TYR A 42 -18.83 -1.92 -2.01
C TYR A 42 -18.30 -1.80 -3.44
N LYS A 43 -17.94 -0.59 -3.88
CA LYS A 43 -17.34 -0.36 -5.20
C LYS A 43 -15.82 -0.46 -5.20
N ALA A 44 -15.22 -0.54 -4.03
CA ALA A 44 -13.76 -0.52 -3.89
C ALA A 44 -13.16 -1.91 -4.01
N ASP A 45 -11.94 -1.96 -4.56
CA ASP A 45 -11.09 -3.15 -4.53
C ASP A 45 -10.32 -3.23 -3.22
N LEU A 46 -9.99 -2.07 -2.65
CA LEU A 46 -9.23 -1.93 -1.41
C LEU A 46 -9.86 -0.85 -0.55
N LEU A 47 -10.11 -1.20 0.71
CA LEU A 47 -10.53 -0.22 1.72
C LEU A 47 -9.27 0.29 2.41
N VAL A 48 -9.06 1.62 2.33
CA VAL A 48 -7.83 2.28 2.79
C VAL A 48 -8.10 3.09 4.05
N TYR A 49 -7.22 2.93 5.02
CA TYR A 49 -7.17 3.79 6.20
C TYR A 49 -5.81 4.47 6.28
N LYS A 50 -5.79 5.79 6.35
CA LYS A 50 -4.55 6.57 6.44
C LYS A 50 -4.04 6.52 7.87
N VAL A 51 -2.78 6.12 8.04
CA VAL A 51 -2.11 6.08 9.34
C VAL A 51 -1.08 7.19 9.44
N GLU A 52 -0.83 7.67 10.66
CA GLU A 52 0.05 8.81 10.90
C GLU A 52 1.53 8.44 10.78
N TYR A 53 1.90 7.23 11.22
CA TYR A 53 3.30 6.81 11.27
C TYR A 53 3.56 5.61 10.35
N SER A 54 4.76 5.60 9.75
CA SER A 54 5.13 4.53 8.80
C SER A 54 5.10 3.13 9.43
N TRP A 55 5.44 3.01 10.71
CA TRP A 55 5.44 1.72 11.38
C TRP A 55 4.03 1.14 11.57
N GLN A 56 3.00 1.99 11.46
CA GLN A 56 1.59 1.53 11.51
C GLN A 56 1.12 0.95 10.17
N ALA A 57 1.79 1.33 9.08
CA ALA A 57 1.42 0.90 7.73
C ALA A 57 2.07 -0.43 7.36
N LYS A 58 1.98 -1.42 8.26
CA LYS A 58 2.58 -2.74 8.09
C LYS A 58 1.75 -3.59 7.14
N ASP A 59 2.46 -4.47 6.44
CA ASP A 59 1.85 -5.45 5.57
C ASP A 59 1.05 -4.76 4.46
N ASN A 60 0.42 -5.52 3.63
CA ASN A 60 -0.39 -4.99 2.54
C ASN A 60 -1.87 -5.15 2.90
N LYS A 61 -2.34 -4.35 3.85
CA LYS A 61 -3.69 -4.45 4.44
C LYS A 61 -4.54 -3.19 4.25
N GLY A 62 -4.11 -2.27 3.39
CA GLY A 62 -4.84 -1.02 3.21
C GLY A 62 -4.50 0.07 4.23
N LEU A 63 -3.50 -0.14 5.07
CA LEU A 63 -3.01 0.87 5.99
C LEU A 63 -1.92 1.66 5.29
N TRP A 64 -2.21 2.90 4.93
CA TRP A 64 -1.33 3.75 4.14
C TRP A 64 -0.76 4.89 4.95
N ASN A 65 0.56 5.03 4.93
CA ASN A 65 1.25 6.20 5.45
C ASN A 65 1.56 7.13 4.27
N ILE A 66 0.95 8.30 4.24
CA ILE A 66 1.12 9.27 3.15
C ILE A 66 2.41 10.05 3.38
N VAL A 67 3.27 10.09 2.36
CA VAL A 67 4.54 10.81 2.40
C VAL A 67 4.50 11.99 1.43
N GLU A 68 5.33 12.99 1.70
CA GLU A 68 5.34 14.24 0.93
C GLU A 68 6.22 14.21 -0.31
N HIS A 69 7.18 13.27 -0.35
CA HIS A 69 8.16 13.21 -1.43
C HIS A 69 8.23 11.82 -2.04
N PRO A 70 8.40 11.72 -3.37
CA PRO A 70 8.41 10.41 -4.04
C PRO A 70 9.55 9.50 -3.61
N TRP A 71 10.70 10.04 -3.21
CA TRP A 71 11.82 9.21 -2.76
C TRP A 71 11.59 8.55 -1.40
N GLN A 72 10.58 8.99 -0.65
CA GLN A 72 10.22 8.40 0.63
C GLN A 72 9.26 7.22 0.48
N ALA A 73 8.64 7.08 -0.69
CA ALA A 73 7.52 6.17 -0.88
C ALA A 73 7.97 4.77 -1.27
N ASP A 74 7.21 3.78 -0.83
CA ASP A 74 7.28 2.41 -1.34
C ASP A 74 6.48 2.28 -2.64
N HIS A 75 5.40 3.05 -2.75
CA HIS A 75 4.55 3.09 -3.95
C HIS A 75 4.10 4.51 -4.25
N THR A 76 4.08 4.84 -5.53
CA THR A 76 3.48 6.08 -6.01
C THR A 76 2.09 5.76 -6.56
N ILE A 77 1.08 6.50 -6.12
CA ILE A 77 -0.27 6.39 -6.65
C ILE A 77 -0.62 7.63 -7.44
N ILE A 78 -1.32 7.42 -8.55
CA ILE A 78 -1.75 8.50 -9.45
C ILE A 78 -3.27 8.53 -9.43
N PHE A 79 -3.84 9.63 -8.95
CA PHE A 79 -5.29 9.79 -8.94
C PHE A 79 -5.79 10.07 -10.36
N VAL A 80 -6.80 9.31 -10.77
CA VAL A 80 -7.47 9.48 -12.06
C VAL A 80 -8.91 9.90 -11.85
N GLU A 81 -9.51 10.51 -12.87
CA GLU A 81 -10.85 11.09 -12.77
C GLU A 81 -11.98 10.08 -12.96
N HIS A 82 -11.67 8.94 -13.58
CA HIS A 82 -12.68 7.92 -13.90
C HIS A 82 -12.21 6.54 -13.52
N SER A 83 -13.14 5.71 -13.02
CA SER A 83 -12.79 4.36 -12.56
C SER A 83 -12.24 3.47 -13.69
N TRP A 84 -12.68 3.69 -14.93
CA TRP A 84 -12.19 2.90 -16.06
C TRP A 84 -10.73 3.20 -16.43
N GLN A 85 -10.17 4.30 -15.90
CA GLN A 85 -8.76 4.64 -16.08
C GLN A 85 -7.86 4.01 -15.01
N ALA A 86 -8.46 3.53 -13.91
CA ALA A 86 -7.72 3.09 -12.73
C ALA A 86 -7.29 1.64 -12.82
N ASP A 87 -6.13 1.36 -12.23
CA ASP A 87 -5.68 -0.01 -11.95
C ASP A 87 -6.35 -0.52 -10.68
N LEU A 88 -6.73 0.39 -9.79
CA LEU A 88 -7.22 0.09 -8.45
C LEU A 88 -8.27 1.10 -8.02
N ASN A 89 -9.43 0.63 -7.57
CA ASN A 89 -10.46 1.46 -6.97
C ASN A 89 -10.34 1.37 -5.45
N ILE A 90 -10.28 2.52 -4.78
CA ILE A 90 -10.14 2.56 -3.33
C ILE A 90 -11.27 3.35 -2.68
N TYR A 91 -11.53 3.02 -1.41
CA TYR A 91 -12.43 3.78 -0.55
C TYR A 91 -11.72 4.10 0.76
N TYR A 92 -11.72 5.36 1.17
CA TYR A 92 -11.14 5.76 2.45
C TYR A 92 -12.14 5.48 3.56
N CYS A 93 -11.80 4.53 4.43
CA CYS A 93 -12.65 4.17 5.56
C CYS A 93 -12.33 5.03 6.79
N ARG A 94 -13.28 5.09 7.73
CA ARG A 94 -13.18 5.93 8.93
C ARG A 94 -12.43 5.27 10.07
N ASN A 95 -12.40 3.94 10.08
CA ASN A 95 -11.81 3.18 11.17
C ASN A 95 -10.78 2.20 10.63
N GLU A 96 -9.70 2.02 11.38
CA GLU A 96 -8.60 1.15 11.00
C GLU A 96 -9.06 -0.29 10.74
N TYR A 97 -9.96 -0.80 11.57
CA TYR A 97 -10.42 -2.18 11.44
C TYR A 97 -11.20 -2.45 10.16
N GLN A 98 -11.65 -1.40 9.47
CA GLN A 98 -12.39 -1.53 8.20
C GLN A 98 -11.45 -1.70 7.01
N ALA A 99 -10.16 -1.37 7.16
CA ALA A 99 -9.19 -1.43 6.07
C ALA A 99 -8.94 -2.87 5.64
N GLY A 100 -8.72 -3.05 4.34
CA GLY A 100 -8.37 -4.36 3.80
C GLY A 100 -8.78 -4.54 2.35
N TRP A 101 -8.28 -5.59 1.76
CA TRP A 101 -8.59 -5.97 0.38
C TRP A 101 -9.98 -6.58 0.28
N ARG A 102 -10.76 -6.08 -0.67
CA ARG A 102 -12.01 -6.72 -1.08
C ARG A 102 -11.80 -7.62 -2.29
N ASP A 103 -10.84 -7.27 -3.14
CA ASP A 103 -10.44 -8.10 -4.28
C ASP A 103 -8.97 -8.48 -4.13
N ASP A 104 -8.71 -9.66 -3.59
CA ASP A 104 -7.36 -10.17 -3.32
C ASP A 104 -6.55 -10.38 -4.61
N ARG A 105 -7.20 -10.49 -5.75
CA ARG A 105 -6.51 -10.66 -7.04
C ARG A 105 -5.64 -9.47 -7.39
N LEU A 106 -5.95 -8.29 -6.86
CA LEU A 106 -5.22 -7.05 -7.13
C LEU A 106 -4.16 -6.73 -6.08
N LYS A 107 -4.04 -7.55 -5.06
CA LYS A 107 -3.10 -7.32 -3.94
C LYS A 107 -1.66 -7.21 -4.40
N TYR A 108 -1.28 -7.88 -5.47
CA TYR A 108 0.08 -7.84 -6.01
C TYR A 108 0.52 -6.44 -6.43
N LEU A 109 -0.42 -5.54 -6.73
CA LEU A 109 -0.09 -4.18 -7.17
C LEU A 109 0.68 -3.40 -6.10
N LEU A 110 0.47 -3.73 -4.83
CA LEU A 110 1.07 -3.04 -3.70
C LEU A 110 2.05 -3.92 -2.90
N ASN A 111 2.48 -5.01 -3.47
CA ASN A 111 3.49 -5.85 -2.83
C ASN A 111 4.89 -5.26 -2.95
#